data_798cff9418b3348574ee3f217d0841cd
#
_entry.id   798cff9418b3348574ee3f217d0841cd
#
_cell.length_a   1.000
_cell.length_b   1.000
_cell.length_c   1.000
_cell.angle_alpha   90.00
_cell.angle_beta   90.00
_cell.angle_gamma   90.00
#
_symmetry.space_group_name_H-M   'P 1'
#
loop_
_entity.id
_entity.type
_entity.pdbx_description
1 polymer ?
#
loop_
_entity_poly.entity_id
_entity_poly.type
_entity_poly.pdbx_seq_one_letter_code
_entity_poly.pdbx_strand_id
1 'polypeptide(L)'
;MPEAVVLSAVRTPVGRYGGGLSAVRPDDLAAIAVAAAVERAGVPAGEIEDVWLGCANQAGEDNRNVARFAALLAGLPETVAGVTVNRLCASGLSAIAGACHAVIAGDGDLFVAGGVESMSRAPLVTAKPDAAFPRGDRTMYDTTLGWRFPNPRYEERYSTASMGVTGENVAERWSVSRDDQDAFALESQRRWAAADAEGRFTEELVPAGELERDEHPRPDTTAERLAALKPAFRQDGTVTAGNASGINDGAAALVIASAERARDLGIEPLATFRGSAVAGVDPAVMGIGPVPAIRKLLGRTGVTVGQLDLVELNEAFASQSVAVIRDLGLDPARVNVSGGAIAIGHPLGMSGARLVVTLVHELRRRKGRFGIATMCVGVGQGQAALFERA
;
A
#
# COMPACT_ATOMS: atom_id res chain seq x y z
N MET A 1 0.80 -3.66 28.80
CA MET A 1 1.12 -4.41 27.56
C MET A 1 2.24 -3.67 26.85
N PRO A 2 3.19 -4.36 26.22
CA PRO A 2 4.22 -3.71 25.43
C PRO A 2 3.61 -2.77 24.40
N GLU A 3 4.27 -1.65 24.14
CA GLU A 3 3.90 -0.76 23.03
C GLU A 3 4.78 -1.08 21.83
N ALA A 4 4.18 -1.17 20.65
CA ALA A 4 4.91 -1.34 19.40
C ALA A 4 5.25 0.02 18.81
N VAL A 5 6.52 0.23 18.46
CA VAL A 5 7.03 1.49 17.93
C VAL A 5 7.76 1.28 16.60
N VAL A 6 7.78 2.30 15.77
CA VAL A 6 8.48 2.33 14.49
C VAL A 6 9.83 2.99 14.69
N LEU A 7 10.94 2.29 14.40
CA LEU A 7 12.31 2.81 14.54
C LEU A 7 12.84 3.41 13.24
N SER A 8 12.53 2.77 12.11
CA SER A 8 12.86 3.27 10.78
C SER A 8 11.74 2.99 9.80
N ALA A 9 11.66 3.78 8.73
CA ALA A 9 10.66 3.63 7.69
C ALA A 9 11.23 4.10 6.35
N VAL A 10 11.31 3.19 5.37
CA VAL A 10 11.92 3.46 4.07
C VAL A 10 11.12 2.86 2.94
N ARG A 11 11.32 3.37 1.73
CA ARG A 11 10.76 2.82 0.49
C ARG A 11 11.70 2.99 -0.68
N THR A 12 11.59 2.15 -1.67
CA THR A 12 12.15 2.42 -2.98
C THR A 12 11.35 3.52 -3.69
N PRO A 13 11.90 4.15 -4.72
CA PRO A 13 11.08 4.84 -5.70
C PRO A 13 10.00 3.91 -6.25
N VAL A 14 8.89 4.48 -6.70
CA VAL A 14 7.85 3.73 -7.40
C VAL A 14 8.11 3.79 -8.91
N GLY A 15 8.36 2.64 -9.51
CA GLY A 15 8.54 2.47 -10.94
C GLY A 15 7.21 2.38 -11.70
N ARG A 16 7.20 2.83 -12.96
CA ARG A 16 6.09 2.57 -13.89
C ARG A 16 6.11 1.13 -14.35
N TYR A 17 4.98 0.62 -14.80
CA TYR A 17 4.90 -0.65 -15.51
C TYR A 17 5.83 -0.66 -16.73
N GLY A 18 6.74 -1.62 -16.77
CA GLY A 18 7.78 -1.69 -17.80
C GLY A 18 8.83 -0.58 -17.72
N GLY A 19 8.90 0.17 -16.60
CA GLY A 19 9.86 1.26 -16.38
C GLY A 19 11.16 0.84 -15.71
N GLY A 20 11.82 1.77 -15.02
CA GLY A 20 13.18 1.60 -14.46
C GLY A 20 13.34 0.50 -13.40
N LEU A 21 12.24 -0.01 -12.80
CA LEU A 21 12.27 -1.17 -11.90
C LEU A 21 11.89 -2.49 -12.57
N SER A 22 11.48 -2.48 -13.84
CA SER A 22 10.96 -3.68 -14.52
C SER A 22 12.00 -4.81 -14.68
N ALA A 23 13.29 -4.49 -14.65
CA ALA A 23 14.37 -5.47 -14.67
C ALA A 23 14.75 -6.01 -13.27
N VAL A 24 14.27 -5.39 -12.19
CA VAL A 24 14.57 -5.78 -10.82
C VAL A 24 13.56 -6.85 -10.37
N ARG A 25 14.07 -7.97 -9.89
CA ARG A 25 13.23 -9.06 -9.33
C ARG A 25 12.52 -8.59 -8.06
N PRO A 26 11.31 -9.07 -7.76
CA PRO A 26 10.59 -8.67 -6.54
C PRO A 26 11.33 -9.04 -5.25
N ASP A 27 12.02 -10.18 -5.22
CA ASP A 27 12.82 -10.62 -4.07
C ASP A 27 14.05 -9.71 -3.83
N ASP A 28 14.75 -9.30 -4.89
CA ASP A 28 15.85 -8.33 -4.83
C ASP A 28 15.33 -6.93 -4.43
N LEU A 29 14.21 -6.50 -4.99
CA LEU A 29 13.60 -5.21 -4.68
C LEU A 29 13.19 -5.12 -3.20
N ALA A 30 12.61 -6.19 -2.67
CA ALA A 30 12.28 -6.30 -1.25
C ALA A 30 13.54 -6.30 -0.37
N ALA A 31 14.61 -6.99 -0.79
CA ALA A 31 15.87 -7.05 -0.06
C ALA A 31 16.52 -5.66 0.08
N ILE A 32 16.47 -4.83 -0.96
CA ILE A 32 16.95 -3.43 -0.92
C ILE A 32 16.24 -2.65 0.19
N ALA A 33 14.91 -2.73 0.25
CA ALA A 33 14.14 -2.02 1.27
C ALA A 33 14.41 -2.56 2.68
N VAL A 34 14.48 -3.89 2.85
CA VAL A 34 14.77 -4.54 4.15
C VAL A 34 16.15 -4.16 4.66
N ALA A 35 17.18 -4.28 3.81
CA ALA A 35 18.56 -3.91 4.19
C ALA A 35 18.65 -2.45 4.63
N ALA A 36 18.08 -1.55 3.85
CA ALA A 36 18.08 -0.13 4.17
C ALA A 36 17.29 0.22 5.43
N ALA A 37 16.17 -0.45 5.70
CA ALA A 37 15.40 -0.24 6.92
C ALA A 37 16.21 -0.64 8.16
N VAL A 38 16.89 -1.78 8.12
CA VAL A 38 17.75 -2.29 9.21
C VAL A 38 18.97 -1.39 9.42
N GLU A 39 19.65 -0.99 8.33
CA GLU A 39 20.79 -0.09 8.37
C GLU A 39 20.43 1.27 8.99
N ARG A 40 19.32 1.90 8.52
CA ARG A 40 18.86 3.20 9.06
C ARG A 40 18.39 3.13 10.51
N ALA A 41 17.83 2.01 10.92
CA ALA A 41 17.48 1.79 12.32
C ALA A 41 18.70 1.62 13.22
N GLY A 42 19.83 1.14 12.69
CA GLY A 42 21.03 0.84 13.47
C GLY A 42 20.84 -0.31 14.46
N VAL A 43 19.91 -1.23 14.19
CA VAL A 43 19.59 -2.36 15.07
C VAL A 43 20.48 -3.57 14.79
N PRO A 44 20.77 -4.42 15.80
CA PRO A 44 21.50 -5.67 15.60
C PRO A 44 20.68 -6.64 14.72
N ALA A 45 21.16 -6.94 13.53
CA ALA A 45 20.47 -7.81 12.57
C ALA A 45 20.16 -9.22 13.14
N GLY A 46 21.03 -9.76 14.01
CA GLY A 46 20.87 -11.06 14.64
C GLY A 46 19.78 -11.14 15.71
N GLU A 47 19.21 -10.02 16.10
CA GLU A 47 18.13 -9.93 17.08
C GLU A 47 16.74 -9.72 16.43
N ILE A 48 16.71 -9.62 15.12
CA ILE A 48 15.44 -9.57 14.38
C ILE A 48 14.79 -10.95 14.46
N GLU A 49 13.58 -11.01 15.01
CA GLU A 49 12.82 -12.25 15.17
C GLU A 49 12.29 -12.76 13.82
N ASP A 50 11.67 -11.85 13.06
CA ASP A 50 10.97 -12.24 11.83
C ASP A 50 10.85 -11.04 10.85
N VAL A 51 10.75 -11.35 9.56
CA VAL A 51 10.47 -10.39 8.48
C VAL A 51 9.07 -10.62 7.93
N TRP A 52 8.19 -9.65 8.07
CA TRP A 52 6.81 -9.70 7.62
C TRP A 52 6.61 -8.84 6.37
N LEU A 53 6.47 -9.43 5.19
CA LEU A 53 6.24 -8.66 3.97
C LEU A 53 4.88 -8.97 3.35
N GLY A 54 4.18 -7.90 2.96
CA GLY A 54 3.00 -7.98 2.12
C GLY A 54 3.38 -8.20 0.65
N CYS A 55 2.71 -9.15 -0.02
CA CYS A 55 2.80 -9.36 -1.46
C CYS A 55 1.48 -9.92 -1.97
N ALA A 56 0.88 -9.29 -2.98
CA ALA A 56 -0.42 -9.70 -3.50
C ALA A 56 -0.30 -10.85 -4.50
N ASN A 57 0.73 -10.85 -5.33
CA ASN A 57 1.01 -11.90 -6.31
C ASN A 57 2.25 -12.71 -5.88
N GLN A 58 2.04 -13.98 -5.53
CA GLN A 58 3.07 -14.86 -4.96
C GLN A 58 3.40 -16.07 -5.87
N ALA A 59 3.02 -16.00 -7.13
CA ALA A 59 3.15 -17.14 -8.05
C ALA A 59 4.39 -17.07 -8.95
N GLY A 60 5.13 -15.98 -8.90
CA GLY A 60 6.30 -15.72 -9.75
C GLY A 60 7.64 -15.78 -9.00
N GLU A 61 8.49 -14.82 -9.28
CA GLU A 61 9.83 -14.66 -8.70
C GLU A 61 9.83 -14.27 -7.20
N ASP A 62 8.68 -13.92 -6.65
CA ASP A 62 8.37 -13.81 -5.23
C ASP A 62 8.38 -15.14 -4.46
N ASN A 63 8.44 -16.28 -5.18
CA ASN A 63 8.68 -17.62 -4.63
C ASN A 63 7.76 -18.03 -3.47
N ARG A 64 6.51 -17.56 -3.45
CA ARG A 64 5.48 -17.83 -2.44
C ARG A 64 5.79 -17.29 -1.03
N ASN A 65 7.05 -17.00 -0.71
CA ASN A 65 7.46 -16.38 0.56
C ASN A 65 8.60 -15.38 0.33
N VAL A 66 8.28 -14.26 -0.31
CA VAL A 66 9.24 -13.21 -0.65
C VAL A 66 9.93 -12.63 0.59
N ALA A 67 9.27 -12.62 1.75
CA ALA A 67 9.84 -12.10 2.98
C ALA A 67 11.09 -12.88 3.41
N ARG A 68 11.03 -14.21 3.37
CA ARG A 68 12.20 -15.03 3.72
C ARG A 68 13.34 -14.88 2.71
N PHE A 69 13.01 -14.79 1.41
CA PHE A 69 14.02 -14.52 0.38
C PHE A 69 14.65 -13.14 0.59
N ALA A 70 13.85 -12.11 0.82
CA ALA A 70 14.34 -10.76 1.07
C ALA A 70 15.24 -10.68 2.31
N ALA A 71 14.89 -11.37 3.40
CA ALA A 71 15.73 -11.44 4.60
C ALA A 71 17.14 -11.97 4.30
N LEU A 72 17.23 -13.09 3.58
CA LEU A 72 18.51 -13.71 3.22
C LEU A 72 19.30 -12.87 2.21
N LEU A 73 18.63 -12.33 1.19
CA LEU A 73 19.26 -11.48 0.17
C LEU A 73 19.71 -10.12 0.75
N ALA A 74 19.02 -9.61 1.77
CA ALA A 74 19.43 -8.43 2.53
C ALA A 74 20.63 -8.67 3.44
N GLY A 75 21.12 -9.92 3.54
CA GLY A 75 22.26 -10.28 4.38
C GLY A 75 21.92 -10.46 5.87
N LEU A 76 20.64 -10.62 6.22
CA LEU A 76 20.27 -10.97 7.58
C LEU A 76 20.70 -12.40 7.90
N PRO A 77 21.01 -12.73 9.18
CA PRO A 77 21.38 -14.09 9.58
C PRO A 77 20.35 -15.13 9.19
N GLU A 78 20.78 -16.36 8.94
CA GLU A 78 19.88 -17.47 8.59
C GLU A 78 18.88 -17.83 9.70
N THR A 79 19.11 -17.37 10.90
CA THR A 79 18.21 -17.51 12.06
C THR A 79 16.97 -16.64 11.97
N VAL A 80 17.00 -15.53 11.21
CA VAL A 80 15.86 -14.62 11.03
C VAL A 80 14.81 -15.29 10.15
N ALA A 81 13.62 -15.48 10.66
CA ALA A 81 12.49 -16.06 9.92
C ALA A 81 11.90 -15.08 8.88
N GLY A 82 10.88 -15.51 8.14
CA GLY A 82 10.18 -14.64 7.20
C GLY A 82 8.80 -15.18 6.84
N VAL A 83 7.79 -14.30 6.82
CA VAL A 83 6.42 -14.63 6.44
C VAL A 83 5.85 -13.64 5.43
N THR A 84 5.18 -14.14 4.40
CA THR A 84 4.49 -13.32 3.42
C THR A 84 3.00 -13.26 3.73
N VAL A 85 2.47 -12.04 3.79
CA VAL A 85 1.07 -11.75 4.09
C VAL A 85 0.35 -11.31 2.82
N ASN A 86 -0.85 -11.85 2.58
CA ASN A 86 -1.69 -11.44 1.46
C ASN A 86 -3.06 -10.96 1.93
N ARG A 87 -3.31 -9.68 1.77
CA ARG A 87 -4.60 -9.00 1.81
C ARG A 87 -4.73 -8.10 0.57
N LEU A 88 -4.34 -8.62 -0.59
CA LEU A 88 -4.31 -7.87 -1.85
C LEU A 88 -3.63 -6.49 -1.66
N CYS A 89 -4.31 -5.39 -2.01
CA CYS A 89 -3.76 -4.03 -1.89
C CYS A 89 -3.24 -3.68 -0.49
N ALA A 90 -3.85 -4.23 0.58
CA ALA A 90 -3.48 -3.93 1.97
C ALA A 90 -2.47 -4.92 2.57
N SER A 91 -1.81 -5.74 1.75
CA SER A 91 -0.86 -6.75 2.25
C SER A 91 0.24 -6.13 3.11
N GLY A 92 0.88 -5.05 2.66
CA GLY A 92 1.93 -4.36 3.43
C GLY A 92 1.42 -3.74 4.74
N LEU A 93 0.22 -3.13 4.74
CA LEU A 93 -0.39 -2.60 5.96
C LEU A 93 -0.76 -3.73 6.95
N SER A 94 -1.19 -4.89 6.42
CA SER A 94 -1.47 -6.08 7.24
C SER A 94 -0.20 -6.68 7.83
N ALA A 95 0.90 -6.70 7.10
CA ALA A 95 2.21 -7.15 7.58
C ALA A 95 2.71 -6.26 8.74
N ILE A 96 2.65 -4.93 8.58
CA ILE A 96 3.02 -3.98 9.64
C ILE A 96 2.13 -4.16 10.88
N ALA A 97 0.80 -4.23 10.69
CA ALA A 97 -0.11 -4.45 11.82
C ALA A 97 0.13 -5.79 12.50
N GLY A 98 0.47 -6.85 11.74
CA GLY A 98 0.82 -8.17 12.28
C GLY A 98 2.07 -8.12 13.16
N ALA A 99 3.15 -7.53 12.69
CA ALA A 99 4.39 -7.36 13.45
C ALA A 99 4.17 -6.51 14.72
N CYS A 100 3.40 -5.41 14.62
CA CYS A 100 3.03 -4.62 15.80
C CYS A 100 2.21 -5.43 16.81
N HIS A 101 1.29 -6.28 16.35
CA HIS A 101 0.52 -7.16 17.25
C HIS A 101 1.39 -8.25 17.88
N ALA A 102 2.39 -8.78 17.14
CA ALA A 102 3.37 -9.74 17.69
C ALA A 102 4.15 -9.11 18.86
N VAL A 103 4.66 -7.88 18.69
CA VAL A 103 5.29 -7.12 19.79
C VAL A 103 4.34 -6.96 20.98
N ILE A 104 3.09 -6.55 20.74
CA ILE A 104 2.10 -6.33 21.81
C ILE A 104 1.73 -7.65 22.52
N ALA A 105 1.72 -8.77 21.79
CA ALA A 105 1.47 -10.10 22.33
C ALA A 105 2.66 -10.66 23.12
N GLY A 106 3.88 -10.14 22.92
CA GLY A 106 5.10 -10.63 23.52
C GLY A 106 5.76 -11.78 22.77
N ASP A 107 5.46 -11.92 21.47
CA ASP A 107 6.04 -12.96 20.62
C ASP A 107 7.50 -12.61 20.18
N GLY A 108 7.97 -11.40 20.48
CA GLY A 108 9.31 -10.89 20.22
C GLY A 108 9.37 -9.38 20.33
N ASP A 109 10.60 -8.83 20.26
CA ASP A 109 10.86 -7.42 20.51
C ASP A 109 11.33 -6.61 19.31
N LEU A 110 11.72 -7.28 18.22
CA LEU A 110 12.30 -6.63 17.05
C LEU A 110 11.91 -7.35 15.75
N PHE A 111 11.23 -6.64 14.85
CA PHE A 111 10.73 -7.16 13.59
C PHE A 111 11.04 -6.21 12.44
N VAL A 112 11.13 -6.76 11.21
CA VAL A 112 11.03 -5.96 9.99
C VAL A 112 9.67 -6.21 9.37
N ALA A 113 8.95 -5.15 9.00
CA ALA A 113 7.63 -5.28 8.38
C ALA A 113 7.49 -4.32 7.19
N GLY A 114 6.83 -4.77 6.13
CA GLY A 114 6.70 -3.95 4.94
C GLY A 114 5.91 -4.62 3.83
N GLY A 115 6.31 -4.36 2.59
CA GLY A 115 5.69 -5.02 1.44
C GLY A 115 6.39 -4.70 0.13
N VAL A 116 6.13 -5.55 -0.86
CA VAL A 116 6.69 -5.46 -2.21
C VAL A 116 5.65 -5.87 -3.24
N GLU A 117 5.71 -5.26 -4.40
CA GLU A 117 5.05 -5.76 -5.59
C GLU A 117 5.87 -5.40 -6.82
N SER A 118 6.12 -6.35 -7.71
CA SER A 118 6.56 -6.09 -9.06
C SER A 118 5.45 -6.51 -10.02
N MET A 119 4.65 -5.54 -10.43
CA MET A 119 3.56 -5.79 -11.37
C MET A 119 4.08 -5.97 -12.80
N SER A 120 5.24 -5.39 -13.11
CA SER A 120 5.93 -5.59 -14.39
C SER A 120 6.40 -7.02 -14.60
N ARG A 121 6.67 -7.77 -13.53
CA ARG A 121 7.17 -9.15 -13.56
C ARG A 121 6.12 -10.19 -13.15
N ALA A 122 4.85 -9.77 -13.06
CA ALA A 122 3.75 -10.68 -12.74
C ALA A 122 3.67 -11.78 -13.82
N PRO A 123 3.64 -13.09 -13.44
CA PRO A 123 3.71 -14.18 -14.41
C PRO A 123 2.39 -14.39 -15.16
N LEU A 124 2.49 -14.96 -16.34
CA LEU A 124 1.36 -15.55 -17.04
C LEU A 124 1.12 -16.96 -16.49
N VAL A 125 -0.14 -17.31 -16.24
CA VAL A 125 -0.51 -18.61 -15.65
C VAL A 125 -1.63 -19.30 -16.42
N THR A 126 -1.60 -20.64 -16.42
CA THR A 126 -2.64 -21.46 -17.01
C THR A 126 -3.05 -22.57 -16.03
N ALA A 127 -4.31 -23.03 -16.10
CA ALA A 127 -4.78 -24.14 -15.29
C ALA A 127 -4.09 -25.45 -15.69
N LYS A 128 -3.86 -26.33 -14.72
CA LYS A 128 -3.51 -27.72 -15.02
C LYS A 128 -4.68 -28.38 -15.75
N PRO A 129 -4.38 -29.30 -16.69
CA PRO A 129 -5.44 -30.05 -17.40
C PRO A 129 -6.17 -31.00 -16.45
N ASP A 130 -7.47 -31.16 -16.68
CA ASP A 130 -8.32 -32.12 -15.96
C ASP A 130 -8.17 -33.55 -16.50
N ALA A 131 -7.52 -33.72 -17.67
CA ALA A 131 -7.31 -34.99 -18.32
C ALA A 131 -5.84 -35.20 -18.68
N ALA A 132 -5.41 -36.48 -18.79
CA ALA A 132 -4.03 -36.83 -19.09
C ALA A 132 -3.57 -36.40 -20.50
N PHE A 133 -4.47 -36.41 -21.48
CA PHE A 133 -4.18 -36.02 -22.86
C PHE A 133 -5.19 -34.98 -23.36
N PRO A 134 -5.12 -33.75 -22.85
CA PRO A 134 -6.07 -32.70 -23.20
C PRO A 134 -5.88 -32.28 -24.67
N ARG A 135 -6.98 -31.96 -25.34
CA ARG A 135 -7.01 -31.39 -26.70
C ARG A 135 -7.68 -30.03 -26.68
N GLY A 136 -7.38 -29.18 -27.66
CA GLY A 136 -7.95 -27.84 -27.82
C GLY A 136 -7.12 -26.74 -27.14
N ASP A 137 -7.60 -25.52 -27.27
CA ASP A 137 -6.94 -24.30 -26.78
C ASP A 137 -6.99 -24.20 -25.25
N ARG A 138 -6.09 -23.40 -24.69
CA ARG A 138 -6.02 -23.10 -23.26
C ARG A 138 -5.92 -21.60 -23.03
N THR A 139 -6.65 -21.13 -22.06
CA THR A 139 -6.53 -19.75 -21.61
C THR A 139 -5.26 -19.58 -20.76
N MET A 140 -4.48 -18.57 -21.11
CA MET A 140 -3.37 -18.07 -20.30
C MET A 140 -3.81 -16.74 -19.69
N TYR A 141 -3.72 -16.61 -18.36
CA TYR A 141 -4.11 -15.42 -17.62
C TYR A 141 -2.88 -14.58 -17.31
N ASP A 142 -2.97 -13.28 -17.60
CA ASP A 142 -2.05 -12.28 -17.08
C ASP A 142 -2.39 -12.01 -15.61
N THR A 143 -1.42 -12.21 -14.71
CA THR A 143 -1.64 -12.05 -13.28
C THR A 143 -1.30 -10.64 -12.78
N THR A 144 -0.95 -9.73 -13.66
CA THR A 144 -0.66 -8.32 -13.31
C THR A 144 -1.86 -7.66 -12.63
N LEU A 145 -3.06 -7.85 -13.19
CA LEU A 145 -4.33 -7.33 -12.68
C LEU A 145 -5.46 -8.33 -12.94
N GLY A 146 -6.59 -8.07 -12.28
CA GLY A 146 -7.85 -8.75 -12.58
C GLY A 146 -7.95 -10.15 -11.97
N TRP A 147 -8.97 -10.85 -12.45
CA TRP A 147 -9.33 -12.17 -11.98
C TRP A 147 -8.62 -13.25 -12.79
N ARG A 148 -8.17 -14.29 -12.08
CA ARG A 148 -7.69 -15.53 -12.67
C ARG A 148 -8.39 -16.69 -11.99
N PHE A 149 -8.81 -17.68 -12.76
CA PHE A 149 -9.54 -18.86 -12.28
C PHE A 149 -10.75 -18.48 -11.39
N PRO A 150 -11.66 -17.58 -11.83
CA PRO A 150 -12.80 -17.20 -11.00
C PRO A 150 -13.62 -18.42 -10.62
N ASN A 151 -14.06 -18.48 -9.36
CA ASN A 151 -14.89 -19.56 -8.87
C ASN A 151 -16.34 -19.34 -9.34
N PRO A 152 -16.98 -20.26 -10.10
CA PRO A 152 -18.34 -20.09 -10.58
C PRO A 152 -19.37 -19.82 -9.46
N ARG A 153 -19.19 -20.43 -8.29
CA ARG A 153 -20.06 -20.18 -7.12
C ARG A 153 -19.93 -18.78 -6.56
N TYR A 154 -18.75 -18.13 -6.76
CA TYR A 154 -18.58 -16.73 -6.40
C TYR A 154 -19.30 -15.84 -7.40
N GLU A 155 -19.21 -16.13 -8.70
CA GLU A 155 -19.86 -15.37 -9.79
C GLU A 155 -21.39 -15.43 -9.73
N GLU A 156 -21.97 -16.49 -9.17
CA GLU A 156 -23.43 -16.59 -8.90
C GLU A 156 -23.93 -15.53 -7.91
N ARG A 157 -23.07 -14.97 -7.05
CA ARG A 157 -23.44 -14.10 -5.93
C ARG A 157 -22.81 -12.73 -5.99
N TYR A 158 -21.63 -12.63 -6.55
CA TYR A 158 -20.79 -11.43 -6.50
C TYR A 158 -20.23 -11.10 -7.88
N SER A 159 -19.96 -9.82 -8.10
CA SER A 159 -19.35 -9.37 -9.34
C SER A 159 -17.86 -9.72 -9.39
N THR A 160 -17.42 -10.23 -10.55
CA THR A 160 -16.01 -10.36 -10.94
C THR A 160 -15.59 -9.23 -11.89
N ALA A 161 -16.27 -8.10 -11.84
CA ALA A 161 -15.92 -6.93 -12.63
C ALA A 161 -14.49 -6.47 -12.34
N SER A 162 -13.87 -5.81 -13.32
CA SER A 162 -12.55 -5.19 -13.15
C SER A 162 -12.57 -4.12 -12.05
N MET A 163 -11.42 -3.85 -11.46
CA MET A 163 -11.32 -2.85 -10.38
C MET A 163 -11.79 -1.47 -10.81
N GLY A 164 -11.53 -1.05 -12.05
CA GLY A 164 -12.03 0.22 -12.57
C GLY A 164 -13.55 0.30 -12.64
N VAL A 165 -14.24 -0.80 -12.93
CA VAL A 165 -15.71 -0.86 -12.86
C VAL A 165 -16.21 -0.68 -11.42
N THR A 166 -15.49 -1.19 -10.41
CA THR A 166 -15.84 -0.91 -9.01
C THR A 166 -15.65 0.58 -8.65
N GLY A 167 -14.68 1.25 -9.26
CA GLY A 167 -14.51 2.70 -9.17
C GLY A 167 -15.67 3.48 -9.76
N GLU A 168 -16.21 3.04 -10.92
CA GLU A 168 -17.41 3.61 -11.52
C GLU A 168 -18.66 3.39 -10.64
N ASN A 169 -18.80 2.19 -10.05
CA ASN A 169 -19.90 1.90 -9.14
C ASN A 169 -19.90 2.82 -7.91
N VAL A 170 -18.72 3.14 -7.39
CA VAL A 170 -18.57 4.11 -6.29
C VAL A 170 -18.92 5.52 -6.76
N ALA A 171 -18.42 5.95 -7.94
CA ALA A 171 -18.76 7.25 -8.50
C ALA A 171 -20.27 7.45 -8.61
N GLU A 172 -20.98 6.46 -9.17
CA GLU A 172 -22.42 6.48 -9.34
C GLU A 172 -23.16 6.49 -7.98
N ARG A 173 -22.84 5.54 -7.09
CA ARG A 173 -23.57 5.35 -5.82
C ARG A 173 -23.35 6.47 -4.80
N TRP A 174 -22.17 7.12 -4.81
CA TRP A 174 -21.85 8.25 -3.94
C TRP A 174 -21.90 9.60 -4.65
N SER A 175 -22.43 9.63 -5.89
CA SER A 175 -22.59 10.86 -6.67
C SER A 175 -21.30 11.68 -6.79
N VAL A 176 -20.18 11.01 -7.07
CA VAL A 176 -18.89 11.67 -7.31
C VAL A 176 -18.77 11.97 -8.80
N SER A 177 -18.84 13.24 -9.16
CA SER A 177 -18.80 13.69 -10.55
C SER A 177 -17.42 13.47 -11.19
N ARG A 178 -17.36 13.54 -12.51
CA ARG A 178 -16.09 13.54 -13.25
C ARG A 178 -15.21 14.71 -12.84
N ASP A 179 -15.78 15.89 -12.67
CA ASP A 179 -15.06 17.10 -12.27
C ASP A 179 -14.46 16.96 -10.86
N ASP A 180 -15.21 16.39 -9.91
CA ASP A 180 -14.68 16.07 -8.57
C ASP A 180 -13.46 15.13 -8.65
N GLN A 181 -13.53 14.10 -9.50
CA GLN A 181 -12.46 13.12 -9.67
C GLN A 181 -11.22 13.75 -10.30
N ASP A 182 -11.38 14.53 -11.36
CA ASP A 182 -10.28 15.18 -12.04
C ASP A 182 -9.63 16.27 -11.17
N ALA A 183 -10.43 17.03 -10.41
CA ALA A 183 -9.90 18.00 -9.44
C ALA A 183 -9.06 17.32 -8.33
N PHE A 184 -9.54 16.21 -7.80
CA PHE A 184 -8.81 15.42 -6.81
C PHE A 184 -7.48 14.87 -7.40
N ALA A 185 -7.52 14.33 -8.61
CA ALA A 185 -6.34 13.81 -9.28
C ALA A 185 -5.30 14.89 -9.56
N LEU A 186 -5.73 16.07 -10.01
CA LEU A 186 -4.86 17.22 -10.23
C LEU A 186 -4.18 17.65 -8.92
N GLU A 187 -4.93 17.69 -7.83
CA GLU A 187 -4.40 18.05 -6.51
C GLU A 187 -3.36 17.03 -6.01
N SER A 188 -3.58 15.71 -6.24
CA SER A 188 -2.59 14.67 -5.92
C SER A 188 -1.27 14.92 -6.64
N GLN A 189 -1.30 15.23 -7.94
CA GLN A 189 -0.10 15.55 -8.72
C GLN A 189 0.60 16.83 -8.21
N ARG A 190 -0.15 17.89 -7.89
CA ARG A 190 0.39 19.16 -7.38
C ARG A 190 1.08 18.96 -6.02
N ARG A 191 0.45 18.20 -5.13
CA ARG A 191 1.01 17.92 -3.79
C ARG A 191 2.28 17.11 -3.87
N TRP A 192 2.32 16.11 -4.76
CA TRP A 192 3.54 15.36 -4.99
C TRP A 192 4.65 16.28 -5.51
N ALA A 193 4.37 17.10 -6.52
CA ALA A 193 5.37 18.01 -7.10
C ALA A 193 5.92 19.01 -6.08
N ALA A 194 5.06 19.57 -5.22
CA ALA A 194 5.49 20.44 -4.13
C ALA A 194 6.34 19.71 -3.10
N ALA A 195 5.92 18.49 -2.68
CA ALA A 195 6.66 17.68 -1.73
C ALA A 195 8.05 17.26 -2.24
N ASP A 196 8.13 16.89 -3.52
CA ASP A 196 9.38 16.53 -4.17
C ASP A 196 10.33 17.73 -4.29
N ALA A 197 9.81 18.89 -4.70
CA ALA A 197 10.61 20.14 -4.78
C ALA A 197 11.13 20.61 -3.41
N GLU A 198 10.40 20.32 -2.33
CA GLU A 198 10.81 20.61 -0.95
C GLU A 198 11.70 19.51 -0.34
N GLY A 199 12.02 18.44 -1.07
CA GLY A 199 12.84 17.33 -0.59
C GLY A 199 12.19 16.48 0.51
N ARG A 200 10.85 16.46 0.61
CA ARG A 200 10.14 15.76 1.69
C ARG A 200 10.33 14.24 1.66
N PHE A 201 10.65 13.69 0.49
CA PHE A 201 10.85 12.24 0.32
C PHE A 201 12.29 11.77 0.59
N THR A 202 13.23 12.69 0.86
CA THR A 202 14.67 12.36 1.03
C THR A 202 14.90 11.35 2.15
N GLU A 203 14.19 11.47 3.27
CA GLU A 203 14.34 10.59 4.43
C GLU A 203 13.67 9.23 4.23
N GLU A 204 12.74 9.10 3.29
CA GLU A 204 12.03 7.83 3.05
C GLU A 204 12.58 7.05 1.85
N LEU A 205 13.19 7.71 0.86
CA LEU A 205 13.64 7.07 -0.37
C LEU A 205 14.98 6.33 -0.20
N VAL A 206 15.05 5.18 -0.89
CA VAL A 206 16.26 4.37 -1.07
C VAL A 206 16.38 4.04 -2.56
N PRO A 207 17.48 4.39 -3.22
CA PRO A 207 17.70 4.06 -4.63
C PRO A 207 17.50 2.57 -4.92
N ALA A 208 16.86 2.25 -6.04
CA ALA A 208 16.66 0.87 -6.48
C ALA A 208 16.67 0.79 -8.02
N GLY A 209 17.36 -0.21 -8.56
CA GLY A 209 17.57 -0.31 -10.00
C GLY A 209 18.21 0.95 -10.56
N GLU A 210 17.58 1.54 -11.56
CA GLU A 210 18.05 2.80 -12.18
C GLU A 210 17.36 4.04 -11.57
N LEU A 211 16.50 3.87 -10.55
CA LEU A 211 15.69 4.95 -10.00
C LEU A 211 16.23 5.47 -8.65
N GLU A 212 16.32 6.78 -8.55
CA GLU A 212 16.59 7.51 -7.30
C GLU A 212 15.35 8.27 -6.80
N ARG A 213 14.32 8.42 -7.65
CA ARG A 213 13.06 9.14 -7.38
C ARG A 213 11.87 8.46 -8.07
N ASP A 214 10.68 8.78 -7.60
CA ASP A 214 9.44 8.23 -8.20
C ASP A 214 9.36 8.54 -9.69
N GLU A 215 9.06 7.51 -10.50
CA GLU A 215 8.99 7.61 -11.95
C GLU A 215 7.58 7.90 -12.46
N HIS A 216 6.56 7.54 -11.68
CA HIS A 216 5.15 7.60 -12.11
C HIS A 216 4.56 9.01 -12.17
N PRO A 217 4.94 9.97 -11.31
CA PRO A 217 4.31 11.28 -11.26
C PRO A 217 4.37 12.07 -12.58
N ARG A 218 3.34 12.89 -12.80
CA ARG A 218 3.17 13.75 -13.98
C ARG A 218 2.94 15.20 -13.54
N PRO A 219 3.99 15.93 -13.12
CA PRO A 219 3.87 17.28 -12.57
C PRO A 219 3.33 18.32 -13.55
N ASP A 220 3.35 18.02 -14.85
CA ASP A 220 2.80 18.85 -15.94
C ASP A 220 1.30 18.60 -16.20
N THR A 221 0.61 17.84 -15.34
CA THR A 221 -0.83 17.60 -15.44
C THR A 221 -1.62 18.90 -15.28
N THR A 222 -2.62 19.11 -16.16
CA THR A 222 -3.54 20.24 -16.09
C THR A 222 -4.99 19.77 -16.09
N ALA A 223 -5.92 20.64 -15.67
CA ALA A 223 -7.35 20.33 -15.67
C ALA A 223 -7.86 20.02 -17.08
N GLU A 224 -7.39 20.74 -18.09
CA GLU A 224 -7.77 20.56 -19.49
C GLU A 224 -7.29 19.21 -20.03
N ARG A 225 -6.07 18.79 -19.67
CA ARG A 225 -5.55 17.47 -20.05
C ARG A 225 -6.34 16.34 -19.41
N LEU A 226 -6.73 16.46 -18.14
CA LEU A 226 -7.57 15.48 -17.46
C LEU A 226 -8.96 15.40 -18.09
N ALA A 227 -9.62 16.53 -18.31
CA ALA A 227 -10.95 16.61 -18.93
C ALA A 227 -10.99 15.98 -20.33
N ALA A 228 -9.89 16.07 -21.10
CA ALA A 228 -9.78 15.48 -22.44
C ALA A 228 -9.65 13.95 -22.45
N LEU A 229 -9.37 13.30 -21.30
CA LEU A 229 -9.23 11.84 -21.23
C LEU A 229 -10.57 11.14 -21.37
N LYS A 230 -10.58 10.07 -22.15
CA LYS A 230 -11.76 9.22 -22.30
C LYS A 230 -11.91 8.28 -21.10
N PRO A 231 -13.16 7.93 -20.73
CA PRO A 231 -13.40 6.85 -19.76
C PRO A 231 -12.67 5.56 -20.15
N ALA A 232 -12.09 4.89 -19.16
CA ALA A 232 -11.24 3.73 -19.40
C ALA A 232 -11.97 2.38 -19.19
N PHE A 233 -13.05 2.34 -18.42
CA PHE A 233 -13.66 1.10 -17.97
C PHE A 233 -15.13 0.92 -18.38
N ARG A 234 -15.87 2.01 -18.61
CA ARG A 234 -17.21 2.04 -19.16
C ARG A 234 -17.30 3.09 -20.23
N GLN A 235 -18.10 2.86 -21.28
CA GLN A 235 -18.24 3.79 -22.42
C GLN A 235 -18.71 5.18 -21.95
N ASP A 236 -19.71 5.22 -21.05
CA ASP A 236 -20.24 6.47 -20.49
C ASP A 236 -19.78 6.66 -19.02
N GLY A 237 -18.58 6.18 -18.68
CA GLY A 237 -18.02 6.25 -17.36
C GLY A 237 -17.33 7.58 -17.05
N THR A 238 -16.81 7.66 -15.83
CA THR A 238 -16.13 8.86 -15.31
C THR A 238 -14.68 8.57 -14.89
N VAL A 239 -14.32 7.29 -14.70
CA VAL A 239 -12.98 6.87 -14.32
C VAL A 239 -12.08 6.80 -15.56
N THR A 240 -10.95 7.50 -15.50
CA THR A 240 -9.98 7.60 -16.57
C THR A 240 -8.59 7.18 -16.13
N ALA A 241 -7.65 7.06 -17.05
CA ALA A 241 -6.24 6.84 -16.72
C ALA A 241 -5.59 8.01 -15.95
N GLY A 242 -6.23 9.18 -15.91
CA GLY A 242 -5.73 10.36 -15.18
C GLY A 242 -6.24 10.48 -13.76
N ASN A 243 -7.38 9.83 -13.42
CA ASN A 243 -8.00 9.87 -12.11
C ASN A 243 -8.06 8.49 -11.41
N ALA A 244 -7.23 7.56 -11.87
CA ALA A 244 -6.97 6.25 -11.28
C ALA A 244 -5.48 6.07 -11.01
N SER A 245 -5.12 5.22 -10.05
CA SER A 245 -3.73 4.83 -9.82
C SER A 245 -3.17 4.01 -10.98
N GLY A 246 -1.85 4.03 -11.13
CA GLY A 246 -1.14 3.23 -12.13
C GLY A 246 -0.87 1.79 -11.73
N ILE A 247 -0.31 1.03 -12.67
CA ILE A 247 0.31 -0.28 -12.47
C ILE A 247 1.79 0.00 -12.23
N ASN A 248 2.34 -0.49 -11.12
CA ASN A 248 3.64 -0.04 -10.63
C ASN A 248 4.45 -1.14 -9.95
N ASP A 249 5.74 -0.86 -9.78
CA ASP A 249 6.72 -1.68 -9.07
C ASP A 249 7.26 -0.91 -7.87
N GLY A 250 7.53 -1.58 -6.75
CA GLY A 250 8.14 -0.94 -5.59
C GLY A 250 8.17 -1.82 -4.35
N ALA A 251 8.98 -1.41 -3.36
CA ALA A 251 9.07 -2.03 -2.04
C ALA A 251 9.18 -0.98 -0.94
N ALA A 252 8.72 -1.33 0.27
CA ALA A 252 8.85 -0.52 1.47
C ALA A 252 9.07 -1.42 2.68
N ALA A 253 9.87 -0.96 3.64
CA ALA A 253 10.14 -1.69 4.88
C ALA A 253 10.28 -0.73 6.06
N LEU A 254 9.87 -1.22 7.23
CA LEU A 254 9.97 -0.54 8.50
C LEU A 254 10.60 -1.49 9.52
N VAL A 255 11.36 -0.95 10.47
CA VAL A 255 11.74 -1.69 11.67
C VAL A 255 10.75 -1.38 12.78
N ILE A 256 10.16 -2.43 13.33
CA ILE A 256 9.18 -2.39 14.42
C ILE A 256 9.84 -2.99 15.66
N ALA A 257 9.73 -2.30 16.79
CA ALA A 257 10.26 -2.80 18.05
C ALA A 257 9.27 -2.63 19.20
N SER A 258 9.53 -3.31 20.34
CA SER A 258 8.93 -2.91 21.60
C SER A 258 9.53 -1.56 22.05
N ALA A 259 8.72 -0.74 22.73
CA ALA A 259 9.20 0.53 23.28
C ALA A 259 10.32 0.31 24.34
N GLU A 260 10.37 -0.84 24.99
CA GLU A 260 11.44 -1.25 25.90
C GLU A 260 12.72 -1.48 25.10
N ARG A 261 12.65 -2.28 24.02
CA ARG A 261 13.82 -2.55 23.17
C ARG A 261 14.37 -1.29 22.50
N ALA A 262 13.50 -0.37 22.07
CA ALA A 262 13.91 0.93 21.54
C ALA A 262 14.75 1.73 22.56
N ARG A 263 14.31 1.77 23.83
CA ARG A 263 15.06 2.43 24.92
C ARG A 263 16.40 1.76 25.19
N ASP A 264 16.46 0.42 25.24
CA ASP A 264 17.69 -0.33 25.47
C ASP A 264 18.73 -0.09 24.38
N LEU A 265 18.27 0.08 23.13
CA LEU A 265 19.10 0.42 21.98
C LEU A 265 19.45 1.91 21.92
N GLY A 266 18.83 2.76 22.73
CA GLY A 266 19.00 4.22 22.68
C GLY A 266 18.46 4.87 21.40
N ILE A 267 17.46 4.25 20.76
CA ILE A 267 16.87 4.73 19.51
C ILE A 267 15.55 5.44 19.80
N GLU A 268 15.44 6.70 19.31
CA GLU A 268 14.18 7.45 19.39
C GLU A 268 13.22 6.97 18.32
N PRO A 269 11.99 6.52 18.68
CA PRO A 269 11.02 6.06 17.71
C PRO A 269 10.48 7.18 16.81
N LEU A 270 10.06 6.83 15.60
CA LEU A 270 9.33 7.73 14.70
C LEU A 270 7.87 7.90 15.12
N ALA A 271 7.24 6.79 15.51
CA ALA A 271 5.84 6.74 15.91
C ALA A 271 5.53 5.50 16.75
N THR A 272 4.43 5.55 17.50
CA THR A 272 3.84 4.42 18.24
C THR A 272 2.61 3.92 17.50
N PHE A 273 2.47 2.62 17.31
CA PHE A 273 1.27 1.98 16.78
C PHE A 273 0.16 1.97 17.84
N ARG A 274 -1.02 2.50 17.51
CA ARG A 274 -2.17 2.59 18.43
C ARG A 274 -3.28 1.61 18.12
N GLY A 275 -3.21 0.91 16.99
CA GLY A 275 -4.14 -0.15 16.63
C GLY A 275 -4.44 -0.22 15.15
N SER A 276 -5.14 -1.28 14.76
CA SER A 276 -5.64 -1.46 13.40
C SER A 276 -7.06 -2.05 13.40
N ALA A 277 -7.74 -1.86 12.27
CA ALA A 277 -9.02 -2.50 12.03
C ALA A 277 -9.20 -2.85 10.56
N VAL A 278 -9.93 -3.92 10.32
CA VAL A 278 -10.36 -4.38 9.00
C VAL A 278 -11.87 -4.47 8.97
N ALA A 279 -12.45 -4.27 7.79
CA ALA A 279 -13.89 -4.40 7.55
C ALA A 279 -14.13 -4.99 6.16
N GLY A 280 -15.20 -5.77 6.03
CA GLY A 280 -15.73 -6.22 4.74
C GLY A 280 -16.84 -5.28 4.26
N VAL A 281 -16.96 -5.15 2.93
CA VAL A 281 -18.04 -4.43 2.23
C VAL A 281 -18.44 -5.21 0.97
N ASP A 282 -19.49 -4.78 0.31
CA ASP A 282 -19.88 -5.33 -1.00
C ASP A 282 -18.70 -5.23 -1.99
N PRO A 283 -18.25 -6.36 -2.59
CA PRO A 283 -17.18 -6.37 -3.58
C PRO A 283 -17.40 -5.41 -4.75
N ALA A 284 -18.63 -5.18 -5.15
CA ALA A 284 -18.96 -4.29 -6.27
C ALA A 284 -18.64 -2.82 -5.99
N VAL A 285 -18.46 -2.44 -4.72
CA VAL A 285 -18.10 -1.09 -4.26
C VAL A 285 -16.94 -1.14 -3.26
N MET A 286 -15.95 -1.98 -3.52
CA MET A 286 -14.81 -2.21 -2.62
C MET A 286 -14.11 -0.92 -2.18
N GLY A 287 -14.18 0.13 -3.01
CA GLY A 287 -13.55 1.42 -2.75
C GLY A 287 -14.00 2.09 -1.46
N ILE A 288 -15.20 1.77 -0.95
CA ILE A 288 -15.71 2.35 0.30
C ILE A 288 -15.23 1.63 1.58
N GLY A 289 -14.48 0.53 1.44
CA GLY A 289 -13.94 -0.26 2.55
C GLY A 289 -13.23 0.53 3.66
N PRO A 290 -12.48 1.61 3.37
CA PRO A 290 -11.88 2.46 4.40
C PRO A 290 -12.88 3.03 5.41
N VAL A 291 -14.10 3.35 5.01
CA VAL A 291 -15.12 3.97 5.89
C VAL A 291 -15.43 3.11 7.10
N PRO A 292 -15.94 1.87 6.96
CA PRO A 292 -16.20 1.02 8.13
C PRO A 292 -14.91 0.62 8.86
N ALA A 293 -13.77 0.51 8.19
CA ALA A 293 -12.50 0.20 8.84
C ALA A 293 -12.04 1.34 9.77
N ILE A 294 -12.09 2.59 9.32
CA ILE A 294 -11.76 3.78 10.14
C ILE A 294 -12.75 3.93 11.28
N ARG A 295 -14.06 3.85 11.03
CA ARG A 295 -15.07 3.95 12.09
C ARG A 295 -14.84 2.91 13.19
N LYS A 296 -14.54 1.67 12.80
CA LYS A 296 -14.23 0.59 13.74
C LYS A 296 -12.94 0.85 14.54
N LEU A 297 -11.91 1.37 13.88
CA LEU A 297 -10.63 1.70 14.52
C LEU A 297 -10.80 2.84 15.53
N LEU A 298 -11.43 3.93 15.14
CA LEU A 298 -11.68 5.08 16.00
C LEU A 298 -12.56 4.71 17.20
N GLY A 299 -13.61 3.86 16.99
CA GLY A 299 -14.42 3.34 18.08
C GLY A 299 -13.64 2.49 19.11
N ARG A 300 -12.57 1.82 18.69
CA ARG A 300 -11.70 1.03 19.59
C ARG A 300 -10.66 1.85 20.33
N THR A 301 -10.13 2.88 19.67
CA THR A 301 -9.03 3.70 20.20
C THR A 301 -9.52 4.91 20.99
N GLY A 302 -10.80 5.29 20.86
CA GLY A 302 -11.36 6.49 21.44
C GLY A 302 -10.92 7.79 20.76
N VAL A 303 -10.11 7.71 19.70
CA VAL A 303 -9.69 8.88 18.89
C VAL A 303 -10.84 9.28 17.97
N THR A 304 -11.09 10.58 17.86
CA THR A 304 -12.13 11.14 16.97
C THR A 304 -11.55 11.57 15.64
N VAL A 305 -12.38 11.71 14.60
CA VAL A 305 -11.96 12.23 13.28
C VAL A 305 -11.30 13.61 13.42
N GLY A 306 -11.83 14.49 14.28
CA GLY A 306 -11.29 15.83 14.50
C GLY A 306 -9.89 15.88 15.12
N GLN A 307 -9.46 14.80 15.80
CA GLN A 307 -8.13 14.67 16.39
C GLN A 307 -7.09 14.13 15.42
N LEU A 308 -7.48 13.68 14.22
CA LEU A 308 -6.55 13.24 13.20
C LEU A 308 -5.86 14.45 12.57
N ASP A 309 -4.54 14.50 12.68
CA ASP A 309 -3.72 15.52 12.03
C ASP A 309 -3.43 15.18 10.57
N LEU A 310 -3.26 13.88 10.28
CA LEU A 310 -2.96 13.37 8.94
C LEU A 310 -3.72 12.09 8.63
N VAL A 311 -4.07 11.93 7.36
CA VAL A 311 -4.65 10.70 6.80
C VAL A 311 -3.94 10.36 5.50
N GLU A 312 -3.25 9.25 5.46
CA GLU A 312 -2.76 8.65 4.22
C GLU A 312 -3.80 7.64 3.72
N LEU A 313 -4.58 8.05 2.74
CA LEU A 313 -5.61 7.26 2.08
C LEU A 313 -5.12 6.81 0.71
N ASN A 314 -5.04 5.50 0.45
CA ASN A 314 -4.66 5.02 -0.86
C ASN A 314 -5.65 5.46 -1.93
N GLU A 315 -5.14 6.09 -2.98
CA GLU A 315 -5.93 6.63 -4.10
C GLU A 315 -6.01 5.58 -5.23
N ALA A 316 -6.69 4.47 -5.00
CA ALA A 316 -6.90 3.49 -6.06
C ALA A 316 -7.67 4.13 -7.24
N PHE A 317 -8.69 4.93 -6.89
CA PHE A 317 -9.48 5.76 -7.79
C PHE A 317 -9.84 7.07 -7.10
N ALA A 318 -9.88 8.18 -7.83
CA ALA A 318 -10.32 9.46 -7.29
C ALA A 318 -11.78 9.38 -6.78
N SER A 319 -12.66 8.67 -7.51
CA SER A 319 -14.04 8.43 -7.10
C SER A 319 -14.15 7.84 -5.70
N GLN A 320 -13.36 6.82 -5.43
CA GLN A 320 -13.28 6.15 -4.12
C GLN A 320 -12.74 7.09 -3.04
N SER A 321 -11.68 7.82 -3.33
CA SER A 321 -11.06 8.71 -2.35
C SER A 321 -11.99 9.86 -1.95
N VAL A 322 -12.64 10.50 -2.92
CA VAL A 322 -13.63 11.56 -2.69
C VAL A 322 -14.82 11.03 -1.88
N ALA A 323 -15.35 9.84 -2.23
CA ALA A 323 -16.46 9.22 -1.50
C ALA A 323 -16.09 8.96 -0.03
N VAL A 324 -14.89 8.42 0.26
CA VAL A 324 -14.40 8.16 1.63
C VAL A 324 -14.24 9.46 2.41
N ILE A 325 -13.63 10.50 1.82
CA ILE A 325 -13.43 11.80 2.45
C ILE A 325 -14.78 12.41 2.85
N ARG A 326 -15.77 12.40 1.94
CA ARG A 326 -17.12 12.95 2.16
C ARG A 326 -17.89 12.17 3.24
N ASP A 327 -17.87 10.83 3.18
CA ASP A 327 -18.61 9.96 4.09
C ASP A 327 -18.11 10.05 5.55
N LEU A 328 -16.80 10.24 5.72
CA LEU A 328 -16.17 10.37 7.04
C LEU A 328 -16.08 11.82 7.53
N GLY A 329 -16.36 12.82 6.69
CA GLY A 329 -16.15 14.24 7.03
C GLY A 329 -14.69 14.59 7.28
N LEU A 330 -13.77 13.95 6.53
CA LEU A 330 -12.34 14.25 6.63
C LEU A 330 -12.04 15.64 6.05
N ASP A 331 -11.11 16.37 6.69
CA ASP A 331 -10.57 17.59 6.12
C ASP A 331 -9.64 17.26 4.94
N PRO A 332 -9.98 17.62 3.68
CA PRO A 332 -9.13 17.33 2.53
C PRO A 332 -7.73 17.92 2.63
N ALA A 333 -7.51 18.96 3.42
CA ALA A 333 -6.18 19.55 3.66
C ALA A 333 -5.26 18.66 4.50
N ARG A 334 -5.82 17.65 5.19
CA ARG A 334 -5.09 16.68 6.01
C ARG A 334 -4.94 15.31 5.35
N VAL A 335 -5.55 15.12 4.18
CA VAL A 335 -5.50 13.84 3.43
C VAL A 335 -4.42 13.91 2.37
N ASN A 336 -3.50 12.94 2.32
CA ASN A 336 -2.45 12.78 1.30
C ASN A 336 -1.70 14.08 1.02
N VAL A 337 -1.16 14.67 2.07
CA VAL A 337 -0.56 16.03 2.05
C VAL A 337 0.70 16.15 1.18
N SER A 338 1.26 15.02 0.78
CA SER A 338 2.43 14.92 -0.12
C SER A 338 2.09 14.19 -1.43
N GLY A 339 0.80 14.17 -1.81
CA GLY A 339 0.29 13.41 -2.95
C GLY A 339 0.06 11.94 -2.60
N GLY A 340 -0.76 11.25 -3.38
CA GLY A 340 -1.12 9.86 -3.16
C GLY A 340 -0.89 8.98 -4.39
N ALA A 341 -1.55 7.82 -4.45
CA ALA A 341 -1.28 6.79 -5.44
C ALA A 341 -1.62 7.18 -6.89
N ILE A 342 -2.47 8.18 -7.11
CA ILE A 342 -2.71 8.72 -8.46
C ILE A 342 -1.44 9.39 -9.00
N ALA A 343 -0.70 10.08 -8.15
CA ALA A 343 0.58 10.68 -8.51
C ALA A 343 1.73 9.67 -8.42
N ILE A 344 1.88 8.99 -7.27
CA ILE A 344 3.06 8.16 -6.96
C ILE A 344 2.98 6.78 -7.62
N GLY A 345 1.77 6.19 -7.70
CA GLY A 345 1.56 4.83 -8.16
C GLY A 345 1.05 3.88 -7.06
N HIS A 346 0.67 2.65 -7.48
CA HIS A 346 0.05 1.66 -6.58
C HIS A 346 0.61 0.25 -6.78
N PRO A 347 1.88 -0.03 -6.41
CA PRO A 347 2.38 -1.39 -6.29
C PRO A 347 1.61 -2.09 -5.15
N LEU A 348 0.78 -3.10 -5.48
CA LEU A 348 -0.26 -3.61 -4.57
C LEU A 348 0.26 -3.96 -3.16
N GLY A 349 1.21 -4.89 -3.07
CA GLY A 349 1.75 -5.37 -1.80
C GLY A 349 2.57 -4.33 -1.03
N MET A 350 3.21 -3.40 -1.73
CA MET A 350 3.98 -2.31 -1.13
C MET A 350 3.09 -1.19 -0.58
N SER A 351 1.98 -0.88 -1.23
CA SER A 351 1.27 0.40 -1.03
C SER A 351 0.86 0.66 0.41
N GLY A 352 0.37 -0.37 1.13
CA GLY A 352 0.02 -0.23 2.53
C GLY A 352 1.21 0.14 3.42
N ALA A 353 2.40 -0.36 3.11
CA ALA A 353 3.63 0.01 3.81
C ALA A 353 4.08 1.42 3.41
N ARG A 354 4.00 1.80 2.13
CA ARG A 354 4.30 3.15 1.66
C ARG A 354 3.46 4.21 2.38
N LEU A 355 2.16 3.94 2.58
CA LEU A 355 1.29 4.86 3.34
C LEU A 355 1.82 5.10 4.76
N VAL A 356 2.26 4.04 5.45
CA VAL A 356 2.82 4.19 6.80
C VAL A 356 4.16 4.92 6.78
N VAL A 357 5.04 4.60 5.82
CA VAL A 357 6.34 5.30 5.65
C VAL A 357 6.11 6.80 5.51
N THR A 358 5.30 7.24 4.54
CA THR A 358 5.02 8.67 4.33
C THR A 358 4.33 9.30 5.55
N LEU A 359 3.37 8.58 6.16
CA LEU A 359 2.63 9.06 7.32
C LEU A 359 3.54 9.41 8.50
N VAL A 360 4.46 8.50 8.88
CA VAL A 360 5.31 8.72 10.07
C VAL A 360 6.31 9.85 9.85
N HIS A 361 6.86 10.00 8.65
CA HIS A 361 7.72 11.12 8.30
C HIS A 361 6.96 12.46 8.29
N GLU A 362 5.75 12.50 7.72
CA GLU A 362 4.93 13.71 7.69
C GLU A 362 4.42 14.11 9.09
N LEU A 363 4.06 13.14 9.95
CA LEU A 363 3.70 13.42 11.34
C LEU A 363 4.85 14.10 12.09
N ARG A 364 6.09 13.64 11.92
CA ARG A 364 7.26 14.27 12.53
C ARG A 364 7.50 15.67 11.97
N ARG A 365 7.52 15.84 10.65
CA ARG A 365 7.76 17.12 9.98
C ARG A 365 6.74 18.18 10.39
N ARG A 366 5.48 17.80 10.47
CA ARG A 366 4.37 18.73 10.80
C ARG A 366 4.09 18.83 12.29
N LYS A 367 4.79 18.07 13.13
CA LYS A 367 4.56 17.95 14.57
C LYS A 367 3.11 17.54 14.89
N GLY A 368 2.46 16.78 13.99
CA GLY A 368 1.14 16.22 14.20
C GLY A 368 1.21 15.09 15.22
N ARG A 369 0.10 14.83 15.91
CA ARG A 369 0.02 13.80 16.93
C ARG A 369 -0.50 12.49 16.37
N PHE A 370 -1.69 12.49 15.79
CA PHE A 370 -2.36 11.28 15.31
C PHE A 370 -2.45 11.24 13.79
N GLY A 371 -2.11 10.09 13.22
CA GLY A 371 -2.27 9.82 11.80
C GLY A 371 -2.81 8.45 11.50
N ILE A 372 -3.61 8.34 10.44
CA ILE A 372 -4.16 7.07 9.94
C ILE A 372 -3.59 6.76 8.57
N ALA A 373 -3.11 5.52 8.38
CA ALA A 373 -2.92 4.90 7.08
C ALA A 373 -4.11 4.00 6.78
N THR A 374 -4.73 4.16 5.60
CA THR A 374 -5.94 3.40 5.24
C THR A 374 -6.05 3.15 3.76
N MET A 375 -6.73 2.07 3.40
CA MET A 375 -6.94 1.71 2.00
C MET A 375 -8.12 0.78 1.77
N CYS A 376 -8.68 0.87 0.58
CA CYS A 376 -9.61 -0.13 0.05
C CYS A 376 -8.84 -1.37 -0.42
N VAL A 377 -9.53 -2.48 -0.49
CA VAL A 377 -8.96 -3.78 -0.82
C VAL A 377 -9.90 -4.50 -1.77
N GLY A 378 -9.35 -5.06 -2.82
CA GLY A 378 -10.11 -5.90 -3.76
C GLY A 378 -10.93 -6.97 -3.04
N VAL A 379 -11.98 -7.44 -3.70
CA VAL A 379 -12.94 -8.41 -3.13
C VAL A 379 -13.71 -7.84 -1.92
N GLY A 380 -13.85 -6.52 -1.83
CA GLY A 380 -14.73 -5.87 -0.87
C GLY A 380 -14.22 -5.82 0.57
N GLN A 381 -13.06 -5.23 0.80
CA GLN A 381 -12.53 -5.00 2.14
C GLN A 381 -11.95 -3.60 2.30
N GLY A 382 -11.70 -3.19 3.54
CA GLY A 382 -10.91 -2.03 3.90
C GLY A 382 -10.04 -2.31 5.12
N GLN A 383 -8.92 -1.61 5.22
CA GLN A 383 -8.04 -1.64 6.38
C GLN A 383 -7.63 -0.24 6.78
N ALA A 384 -7.48 -0.02 8.09
CA ALA A 384 -6.95 1.21 8.67
C ALA A 384 -6.00 0.87 9.83
N ALA A 385 -4.94 1.67 9.99
CA ALA A 385 -4.02 1.60 11.12
C ALA A 385 -3.74 3.02 11.64
N LEU A 386 -3.75 3.18 12.97
CA LEU A 386 -3.54 4.45 13.67
C LEU A 386 -2.14 4.47 14.26
N PHE A 387 -1.45 5.56 14.02
CA PHE A 387 -0.14 5.86 14.58
C PHE A 387 -0.18 7.18 15.35
N GLU A 388 0.56 7.24 16.43
CA GLU A 388 0.80 8.45 17.21
C GLU A 388 2.28 8.81 17.10
N ARG A 389 2.61 10.05 16.78
CA ARG A 389 4.00 10.51 16.76
C ARG A 389 4.64 10.30 18.14
N ALA A 390 5.86 9.76 18.16
CA ALA A 390 6.65 9.60 19.37
C ALA A 390 7.07 10.93 19.99
#